data_7282401a17e444a0c43fc7efd52da7fc
#
_entry.id   7282401a17e444a0c43fc7efd52da7fc
#
_cell.length_a   1.000
_cell.length_b   1.000
_cell.length_c   1.000
_cell.angle_alpha   90.00
_cell.angle_beta   90.00
_cell.angle_gamma   90.00
#
_symmetry.space_group_name_H-M   'P 1'
#
loop_
_entity.id
_entity.type
_entity.pdbx_description
1 polymer ?
#
loop_
_entity_poly.entity_id
_entity_poly.type
_entity_poly.pdbx_seq_one_letter_code
_entity_poly.pdbx_strand_id
1 'polypeptide(L)'
;PMEYNGSGTEADPYIIESTENLQQLIQYVNRDDYAGKYFRLTKDILINSDKWSPIGGHNNETGVDGKFFYFKGHLDGDGHIVKGVMKCQSFTAAFIGAASEGSVKDLHILADVENNSRSTAQAAHTAGLIAYISGTVPYSISNCSYNGRITSAGGGNHVAGLMGSTYAPLTINGCINRGSVSATDNAASSSTQTYVGGIIGCAQSNVTISQCSNYGTFRITGAVSSGSGGIIGYSSSSANLDCRYCDNYADIHRGSGCTYVGGICGQVSGSASLHSCNNHAVLSVNADKETTVRGSIAGKATSQASIKDCCIDARGNTLPLIGEGQTIFSCNENHGNSTSL
;
A
#
# COMPACT_ATOMS: atom_id res chain seq x y z
N PRO A 1 13.81 30.20 -9.27
CA PRO A 1 13.59 29.44 -10.49
C PRO A 1 13.97 28.00 -10.24
N MET A 2 13.23 27.09 -10.86
CA MET A 2 13.54 25.66 -10.81
C MET A 2 14.69 25.38 -11.77
N GLU A 3 15.69 24.65 -11.30
CA GLU A 3 16.88 24.31 -12.06
C GLU A 3 16.74 22.97 -12.81
N TYR A 4 15.55 22.66 -13.27
CA TYR A 4 15.31 21.47 -14.09
C TYR A 4 15.29 21.82 -15.58
N ASN A 5 15.80 20.93 -16.41
CA ASN A 5 15.51 20.95 -17.83
C ASN A 5 14.02 20.64 -18.03
N GLY A 6 13.43 21.25 -19.07
CA GLY A 6 12.02 21.15 -19.35
C GLY A 6 11.21 22.30 -18.79
N SER A 7 9.94 22.34 -19.12
CA SER A 7 9.00 23.39 -18.70
C SER A 7 8.01 22.93 -17.59
N GLY A 8 8.01 21.66 -17.25
CA GLY A 8 7.11 21.10 -16.25
C GLY A 8 5.69 20.85 -16.75
N THR A 9 5.48 20.89 -18.05
CA THR A 9 4.22 20.49 -18.67
C THR A 9 4.22 19.00 -19.01
N GLU A 10 3.05 18.44 -19.29
CA GLU A 10 2.95 17.02 -19.69
C GLU A 10 3.78 16.73 -20.96
N ALA A 11 3.75 17.62 -21.95
CA ALA A 11 4.49 17.47 -23.19
C ALA A 11 6.00 17.72 -23.03
N ASP A 12 6.41 18.51 -22.04
CA ASP A 12 7.79 18.87 -21.76
C ASP A 12 8.03 18.85 -20.24
N PRO A 13 8.07 17.67 -19.62
CA PRO A 13 8.21 17.55 -18.17
C PRO A 13 9.58 18.02 -17.69
N TYR A 14 9.64 18.39 -16.42
CA TYR A 14 10.92 18.58 -15.75
C TYR A 14 11.67 17.25 -15.66
N ILE A 15 12.95 17.28 -16.00
CA ILE A 15 13.81 16.10 -16.08
C ILE A 15 14.49 15.84 -14.74
N ILE A 16 14.36 14.60 -14.25
CA ILE A 16 15.08 14.09 -13.10
C ILE A 16 16.06 13.04 -13.60
N GLU A 17 17.35 13.32 -13.49
CA GLU A 17 18.41 12.46 -14.01
C GLU A 17 19.53 12.20 -12.99
N SER A 18 19.35 12.67 -11.76
CA SER A 18 20.36 12.53 -10.70
C SER A 18 19.74 12.53 -9.32
N THR A 19 20.52 12.09 -8.33
CA THR A 19 20.14 12.17 -6.92
C THR A 19 19.95 13.63 -6.49
N GLU A 20 20.77 14.54 -7.03
CA GLU A 20 20.67 15.98 -6.78
C GLU A 20 19.34 16.55 -7.25
N ASN A 21 18.85 16.12 -8.41
CA ASN A 21 17.52 16.53 -8.89
C ASN A 21 16.41 16.06 -7.95
N LEU A 22 16.49 14.84 -7.42
CA LEU A 22 15.54 14.35 -6.41
C LEU A 22 15.60 15.17 -5.13
N GLN A 23 16.79 15.49 -4.65
CA GLN A 23 16.96 16.33 -3.45
C GLN A 23 16.37 17.72 -3.64
N GLN A 24 16.52 18.30 -4.82
CA GLN A 24 15.85 19.56 -5.15
C GLN A 24 14.34 19.44 -5.07
N LEU A 25 13.77 18.37 -5.61
CA LEU A 25 12.33 18.12 -5.55
C LEU A 25 11.85 18.02 -4.10
N ILE A 26 12.58 17.31 -3.24
CA ILE A 26 12.28 17.19 -1.81
C ILE A 26 12.23 18.58 -1.13
N GLN A 27 13.16 19.47 -1.45
CA GLN A 27 13.18 20.81 -0.89
C GLN A 27 12.02 21.68 -1.38
N TYR A 28 11.58 21.45 -2.59
CA TYR A 28 10.58 22.30 -3.24
C TYR A 28 9.14 21.84 -3.03
N VAL A 29 8.93 20.66 -2.49
CA VAL A 29 7.58 20.09 -2.32
C VAL A 29 6.64 20.97 -1.48
N ASN A 30 7.21 21.86 -0.66
CA ASN A 30 6.46 22.82 0.17
C ASN A 30 6.06 24.09 -0.56
N ARG A 31 6.41 24.21 -1.84
CA ARG A 31 6.16 25.42 -2.62
C ARG A 31 4.96 25.22 -3.52
N ASP A 32 4.03 26.14 -3.48
CA ASP A 32 2.79 26.08 -4.26
C ASP A 32 3.03 26.14 -5.78
N ASP A 33 4.18 26.70 -6.22
CA ASP A 33 4.52 26.78 -7.64
C ASP A 33 4.83 25.43 -8.28
N TYR A 34 4.90 24.37 -7.50
CA TYR A 34 5.03 22.98 -7.99
C TYR A 34 3.74 22.28 -8.30
N ALA A 35 2.63 22.75 -7.77
CA ALA A 35 1.35 22.07 -7.92
C ALA A 35 1.00 21.91 -9.42
N GLY A 36 0.67 20.69 -9.82
CA GLY A 36 0.29 20.35 -11.18
C GLY A 36 1.45 20.21 -12.16
N LYS A 37 2.70 20.33 -11.74
CA LYS A 37 3.86 20.14 -12.61
C LYS A 37 4.14 18.67 -12.90
N TYR A 38 4.75 18.44 -14.06
CA TYR A 38 5.12 17.11 -14.56
C TYR A 38 6.62 16.91 -14.48
N PHE A 39 7.01 15.72 -14.00
CA PHE A 39 8.39 15.30 -13.81
C PHE A 39 8.61 13.96 -14.50
N ARG A 40 9.77 13.76 -15.10
CA ARG A 40 10.15 12.47 -15.71
C ARG A 40 11.57 12.09 -15.33
N LEU A 41 11.76 10.82 -14.95
CA LEU A 41 13.07 10.23 -14.82
C LEU A 41 13.61 9.87 -16.21
N THR A 42 14.87 10.18 -16.48
CA THR A 42 15.57 9.79 -17.71
C THR A 42 16.72 8.83 -17.45
N LYS A 43 17.00 8.53 -16.19
CA LYS A 43 18.02 7.58 -15.75
C LYS A 43 17.56 6.83 -14.51
N ASP A 44 18.14 5.66 -14.28
CA ASP A 44 18.07 4.99 -13.00
C ASP A 44 18.79 5.83 -11.94
N ILE A 45 18.25 5.89 -10.73
CA ILE A 45 18.76 6.72 -9.66
C ILE A 45 19.12 5.85 -8.46
N LEU A 46 20.35 6.05 -7.93
CA LEU A 46 20.81 5.41 -6.72
C LEU A 46 20.59 6.35 -5.53
N ILE A 47 19.81 5.89 -4.57
CA ILE A 47 19.67 6.51 -3.26
C ILE A 47 20.57 5.76 -2.30
N ASN A 48 21.63 6.41 -1.84
CA ASN A 48 22.54 5.84 -0.85
C ASN A 48 22.54 6.74 0.37
N SER A 49 21.56 6.58 1.22
CA SER A 49 21.37 7.46 2.37
C SER A 49 20.89 6.67 3.58
N ASP A 50 21.62 6.80 4.69
CA ASP A 50 21.18 6.35 6.01
C ASP A 50 20.01 7.16 6.56
N LYS A 51 19.74 8.32 5.96
CA LYS A 51 18.58 9.16 6.26
C LYS A 51 17.96 9.58 4.95
N TRP A 52 16.84 8.97 4.61
CA TRP A 52 16.03 9.37 3.48
C TRP A 52 14.95 10.35 3.95
N SER A 53 14.94 11.54 3.36
CA SER A 53 13.80 12.44 3.46
C SER A 53 12.87 12.14 2.31
N PRO A 54 11.68 11.58 2.56
CA PRO A 54 10.73 11.32 1.48
C PRO A 54 10.33 12.59 0.72
N ILE A 55 9.90 12.41 -0.51
CA ILE A 55 9.28 13.51 -1.26
C ILE A 55 7.91 13.80 -0.63
N GLY A 56 7.78 14.91 0.08
CA GLY A 56 6.62 15.16 0.92
C GLY A 56 6.60 14.28 2.18
N GLY A 57 5.55 14.40 2.96
CA GLY A 57 5.36 13.63 4.18
C GLY A 57 5.10 14.52 5.38
N HIS A 58 5.20 13.92 6.55
CA HIS A 58 5.06 14.65 7.80
C HIS A 58 6.42 15.10 8.31
N ASN A 59 6.51 16.30 8.86
CA ASN A 59 7.78 16.90 9.22
C ASN A 59 8.28 16.53 10.63
N ASN A 60 7.60 15.65 11.35
CA ASN A 60 8.14 15.09 12.58
C ASN A 60 7.87 13.59 12.69
N GLU A 61 8.60 12.94 13.60
CA GLU A 61 8.57 11.49 13.76
C GLU A 61 7.40 10.98 14.62
N THR A 62 6.73 11.86 15.35
CA THR A 62 5.66 11.49 16.28
C THR A 62 4.26 11.72 15.72
N GLY A 63 4.14 12.55 14.70
CA GLY A 63 2.86 13.01 14.18
C GLY A 63 2.14 14.03 15.04
N VAL A 64 2.77 14.48 16.15
CA VAL A 64 2.22 15.48 17.07
C VAL A 64 2.84 16.83 16.72
N ASP A 65 2.04 17.89 16.66
CA ASP A 65 2.46 19.27 16.40
C ASP A 65 3.21 19.51 15.08
N GLY A 66 3.21 18.53 14.19
CA GLY A 66 3.80 18.67 12.87
C GLY A 66 2.75 18.95 11.82
N LYS A 67 3.17 19.09 10.58
CA LYS A 67 2.28 19.19 9.43
C LYS A 67 2.75 18.34 8.26
N PHE A 68 1.76 17.96 7.44
CA PHE A 68 2.01 17.30 6.19
C PHE A 68 2.44 18.29 5.11
N PHE A 69 3.35 17.82 4.28
CA PHE A 69 3.75 18.45 3.03
C PHE A 69 3.47 17.47 1.90
N TYR A 70 2.66 17.87 0.93
CA TYR A 70 2.21 16.99 -0.13
C TYR A 70 2.95 17.24 -1.44
N PHE A 71 3.45 16.17 -2.04
CA PHE A 71 3.87 16.22 -3.42
C PHE A 71 2.61 16.30 -4.30
N LYS A 72 2.43 17.43 -4.98
CA LYS A 72 1.25 17.72 -5.82
C LYS A 72 1.57 17.72 -7.30
N GLY A 73 2.51 16.91 -7.72
CA GLY A 73 2.95 16.80 -9.10
C GLY A 73 2.59 15.45 -9.72
N HIS A 74 2.95 15.33 -10.99
CA HIS A 74 2.86 14.10 -11.77
C HIS A 74 4.27 13.57 -12.02
N LEU A 75 4.52 12.32 -11.65
CA LEU A 75 5.83 11.70 -11.79
C LEU A 75 5.75 10.51 -12.75
N ASP A 76 6.51 10.60 -13.83
CA ASP A 76 6.70 9.53 -14.80
C ASP A 76 8.10 8.92 -14.62
N GLY A 77 8.15 7.67 -14.18
CA GLY A 77 9.41 6.94 -14.05
C GLY A 77 10.02 6.54 -15.38
N ASP A 78 9.24 6.55 -16.46
CA ASP A 78 9.66 6.14 -17.81
C ASP A 78 10.37 4.77 -17.84
N GLY A 79 9.92 3.86 -16.97
CA GLY A 79 10.49 2.52 -16.82
C GLY A 79 11.78 2.45 -16.00
N HIS A 80 12.24 3.56 -15.46
CA HIS A 80 13.48 3.60 -14.67
C HIS A 80 13.30 3.09 -13.25
N ILE A 81 14.43 2.79 -12.62
CA ILE A 81 14.53 2.23 -11.27
C ILE A 81 15.11 3.28 -10.32
N VAL A 82 14.49 3.42 -9.17
CA VAL A 82 15.11 4.06 -8.00
C VAL A 82 15.58 2.94 -7.06
N LYS A 83 16.87 2.88 -6.81
CA LYS A 83 17.53 1.80 -6.09
C LYS A 83 18.24 2.33 -4.85
N GLY A 84 18.24 1.54 -3.77
CA GLY A 84 19.05 1.84 -2.58
C GLY A 84 18.38 1.50 -1.27
N VAL A 85 18.56 2.36 -0.28
CA VAL A 85 18.05 2.21 1.07
C VAL A 85 17.36 3.50 1.51
N MET A 86 16.17 3.39 2.08
CA MET A 86 15.39 4.51 2.61
C MET A 86 15.11 4.29 4.09
N LYS A 87 15.94 4.89 4.96
CA LYS A 87 15.70 4.91 6.40
C LYS A 87 15.03 6.21 6.78
N CYS A 88 13.83 6.12 7.31
CA CYS A 88 13.00 7.27 7.65
C CYS A 88 12.72 7.33 9.14
N GLN A 89 12.69 8.54 9.69
CA GLN A 89 12.30 8.81 11.08
C GLN A 89 11.04 9.67 11.12
N SER A 90 10.11 9.38 10.26
CA SER A 90 8.81 10.06 10.22
C SER A 90 7.73 9.01 10.33
N PHE A 91 6.53 9.38 10.72
CA PHE A 91 5.45 8.43 10.63
C PHE A 91 4.91 8.25 9.20
N THR A 92 5.56 8.86 8.21
CA THR A 92 5.39 8.56 6.78
C THR A 92 6.74 8.16 6.18
N ALA A 93 6.88 6.92 5.72
CA ALA A 93 8.13 6.39 5.20
C ALA A 93 7.91 5.69 3.86
N ALA A 94 8.49 6.23 2.81
CA ALA A 94 8.46 5.70 1.45
C ALA A 94 9.35 6.55 0.53
N PHE A 95 9.38 6.24 -0.75
CA PHE A 95 9.96 7.15 -1.75
C PHE A 95 9.22 8.51 -1.76
N ILE A 96 7.90 8.48 -1.84
CA ILE A 96 7.03 9.64 -1.63
C ILE A 96 6.36 9.49 -0.28
N GLY A 97 6.61 10.40 0.65
CA GLY A 97 6.04 10.33 2.00
C GLY A 97 4.57 10.71 2.04
N ALA A 98 4.19 11.76 1.31
CA ALA A 98 2.80 12.17 1.16
C ALA A 98 2.57 12.81 -0.20
N ALA A 99 1.42 12.52 -0.80
CA ALA A 99 1.02 13.03 -2.10
C ALA A 99 -0.42 13.48 -2.11
N SER A 100 -0.76 14.36 -3.03
CA SER A 100 -2.11 14.87 -3.27
C SER A 100 -2.21 15.40 -4.69
N GLU A 101 -3.37 15.27 -5.32
CA GLU A 101 -3.69 15.96 -6.59
C GLU A 101 -2.67 15.69 -7.73
N GLY A 102 -2.28 14.43 -7.89
CA GLY A 102 -1.28 14.09 -8.89
C GLY A 102 -1.34 12.65 -9.35
N SER A 103 -0.21 12.15 -9.82
CA SER A 103 -0.07 10.78 -10.31
C SER A 103 1.38 10.30 -10.29
N VAL A 104 1.53 8.98 -10.26
CA VAL A 104 2.82 8.31 -10.46
C VAL A 104 2.62 7.15 -11.45
N LYS A 105 3.49 7.05 -12.44
CA LYS A 105 3.46 5.95 -13.40
C LYS A 105 4.84 5.45 -13.78
N ASP A 106 4.90 4.21 -14.22
CA ASP A 106 6.07 3.59 -14.85
C ASP A 106 7.36 3.73 -14.01
N LEU A 107 7.24 3.62 -12.69
CA LEU A 107 8.35 3.75 -11.74
C LEU A 107 8.54 2.46 -10.95
N HIS A 108 9.79 2.02 -10.86
CA HIS A 108 10.17 0.82 -10.16
C HIS A 108 11.08 1.15 -8.97
N ILE A 109 10.67 0.78 -7.77
CA ILE A 109 11.43 1.00 -6.54
C ILE A 109 12.09 -0.31 -6.15
N LEU A 110 13.42 -0.32 -6.09
CA LEU A 110 14.25 -1.42 -5.65
C LEU A 110 15.08 -0.96 -4.44
N ALA A 111 14.43 -0.93 -3.28
CA ALA A 111 15.04 -0.36 -2.08
C ALA A 111 14.45 -0.98 -0.81
N ASP A 112 15.29 -1.13 0.21
CA ASP A 112 14.81 -1.40 1.56
C ASP A 112 14.22 -0.12 2.15
N VAL A 113 13.08 -0.24 2.80
CA VAL A 113 12.40 0.88 3.48
C VAL A 113 12.29 0.55 4.96
N GLU A 114 12.79 1.43 5.78
CA GLU A 114 12.74 1.29 7.24
C GLU A 114 12.07 2.50 7.85
N ASN A 115 10.98 2.26 8.58
CA ASN A 115 10.31 3.29 9.35
C ASN A 115 10.58 3.06 10.83
N ASN A 116 11.40 3.93 11.40
CA ASN A 116 11.77 3.95 12.81
C ASN A 116 10.95 4.99 13.60
N SER A 117 9.69 5.14 13.27
CA SER A 117 8.79 6.04 14.00
C SER A 117 8.73 5.67 15.47
N ARG A 118 8.82 6.69 16.33
CA ARG A 118 8.66 6.53 17.79
C ARG A 118 7.24 6.78 18.25
N SER A 119 6.32 6.97 17.34
CA SER A 119 4.92 7.17 17.71
C SER A 119 4.36 5.91 18.37
N THR A 120 3.67 6.10 19.49
CA THR A 120 2.91 5.06 20.17
C THR A 120 1.40 5.28 20.09
N ALA A 121 0.96 6.43 19.58
CA ALA A 121 -0.43 6.86 19.53
C ALA A 121 -0.94 7.06 18.09
N GLN A 122 -0.05 7.20 17.12
CA GLN A 122 -0.36 7.42 15.72
C GLN A 122 0.11 6.25 14.88
N ALA A 123 -0.68 5.86 13.89
CA ALA A 123 -0.26 4.82 12.95
C ALA A 123 0.88 5.32 12.06
N ALA A 124 1.94 4.51 11.94
CA ALA A 124 2.97 4.73 10.95
C ALA A 124 2.44 4.36 9.56
N HIS A 125 2.71 5.20 8.57
CA HIS A 125 2.38 4.94 7.17
C HIS A 125 3.66 4.62 6.42
N THR A 126 3.75 3.43 5.86
CA THR A 126 4.98 2.93 5.27
C THR A 126 4.71 2.19 3.97
N ALA A 127 5.48 2.49 2.95
CA ALA A 127 5.37 1.81 1.67
C ALA A 127 6.68 1.88 0.88
N GLY A 128 6.76 1.14 -0.21
CA GLY A 128 7.84 1.29 -1.17
C GLY A 128 7.71 2.58 -1.97
N LEU A 129 6.52 2.86 -2.49
CA LEU A 129 6.31 3.99 -3.41
C LEU A 129 5.73 5.22 -2.71
N ILE A 130 4.53 5.14 -2.14
CA ILE A 130 3.84 6.27 -1.50
C ILE A 130 3.29 5.85 -0.14
N ALA A 131 3.68 6.55 0.92
CA ALA A 131 3.21 6.22 2.27
C ALA A 131 1.78 6.72 2.53
N TYR A 132 1.44 7.91 2.05
CA TYR A 132 0.20 8.59 2.41
C TYR A 132 -0.32 9.45 1.25
N ILE A 133 -1.61 9.31 0.92
CA ILE A 133 -2.28 10.14 -0.08
C ILE A 133 -3.48 10.80 0.59
N SER A 134 -3.66 12.10 0.38
CA SER A 134 -4.78 12.86 0.90
C SER A 134 -5.36 13.83 -0.13
N GLY A 135 -6.55 14.32 0.15
CA GLY A 135 -7.25 15.31 -0.67
C GLY A 135 -8.58 14.78 -1.21
N THR A 136 -9.23 15.59 -2.01
CA THR A 136 -10.53 15.29 -2.63
C THR A 136 -10.42 14.99 -4.13
N VAL A 137 -9.30 15.33 -4.74
CA VAL A 137 -9.03 15.08 -6.15
C VAL A 137 -8.55 13.65 -6.34
N PRO A 138 -9.09 12.89 -7.29
CA PRO A 138 -8.64 11.53 -7.57
C PRO A 138 -7.14 11.47 -7.89
N TYR A 139 -6.45 10.51 -7.28
CA TYR A 139 -5.04 10.22 -7.50
C TYR A 139 -4.88 8.95 -8.33
N SER A 140 -3.84 8.86 -9.16
CA SER A 140 -3.59 7.72 -10.03
C SER A 140 -2.19 7.17 -9.86
N ILE A 141 -2.09 5.84 -9.71
CA ILE A 141 -0.82 5.09 -9.72
C ILE A 141 -0.94 3.99 -10.76
N SER A 142 -0.02 3.92 -11.72
CA SER A 142 -0.07 2.90 -12.76
C SER A 142 1.31 2.36 -13.13
N ASN A 143 1.37 1.04 -13.40
CA ASN A 143 2.55 0.33 -13.89
C ASN A 143 3.80 0.56 -13.03
N CYS A 144 3.61 0.61 -11.73
CA CYS A 144 4.69 0.73 -10.75
C CYS A 144 4.97 -0.60 -10.08
N SER A 145 6.18 -0.78 -9.58
CA SER A 145 6.53 -1.96 -8.81
C SER A 145 7.43 -1.62 -7.62
N TYR A 146 7.38 -2.49 -6.63
CA TYR A 146 8.25 -2.44 -5.47
C TYR A 146 8.94 -3.78 -5.27
N ASN A 147 10.23 -3.74 -4.95
CA ASN A 147 11.01 -4.88 -4.45
C ASN A 147 12.00 -4.40 -3.39
N GLY A 148 12.17 -5.21 -2.36
CA GLY A 148 13.03 -4.92 -1.22
C GLY A 148 12.40 -5.41 0.07
N ARG A 149 12.88 -4.90 1.20
CA ARG A 149 12.34 -5.18 2.52
C ARG A 149 11.74 -3.94 3.15
N ILE A 150 10.50 -4.03 3.58
CA ILE A 150 9.85 -2.98 4.37
C ILE A 150 9.81 -3.44 5.83
N THR A 151 10.33 -2.60 6.72
CA THR A 151 10.16 -2.75 8.16
C THR A 151 9.49 -1.49 8.72
N SER A 152 8.42 -1.67 9.47
CA SER A 152 7.66 -0.58 10.06
C SER A 152 7.40 -0.86 11.53
N ALA A 153 7.73 0.11 12.39
CA ALA A 153 7.47 0.04 13.82
C ALA A 153 6.78 1.33 14.26
N GLY A 154 5.57 1.22 14.74
CA GLY A 154 4.78 2.36 15.19
C GLY A 154 3.67 1.96 16.13
N GLY A 155 2.91 2.92 16.60
CA GLY A 155 1.72 2.73 17.42
C GLY A 155 0.51 2.33 16.60
N GLY A 156 0.63 1.28 15.82
CA GLY A 156 -0.16 0.89 14.67
C GLY A 156 0.61 1.14 13.40
N ASN A 157 0.28 0.42 12.34
CA ASN A 157 1.00 0.51 11.07
C ASN A 157 0.04 0.33 9.90
N HIS A 158 0.10 1.25 8.94
CA HIS A 158 -0.56 1.08 7.65
C HIS A 158 0.53 0.91 6.60
N VAL A 159 0.70 -0.32 6.13
CA VAL A 159 1.90 -0.71 5.38
C VAL A 159 1.54 -1.48 4.12
N ALA A 160 2.22 -1.19 3.05
CA ALA A 160 2.12 -1.97 1.82
C ALA A 160 3.37 -1.83 0.95
N GLY A 161 3.47 -2.68 -0.04
CA GLY A 161 4.53 -2.56 -1.06
C GLY A 161 4.43 -1.26 -1.85
N LEU A 162 3.24 -0.90 -2.30
CA LEU A 162 3.04 0.28 -3.15
C LEU A 162 2.53 1.50 -2.40
N MET A 163 1.45 1.38 -1.64
CA MET A 163 0.78 2.54 -1.06
C MET A 163 0.26 2.24 0.35
N GLY A 164 0.73 2.99 1.33
CA GLY A 164 0.42 2.75 2.75
C GLY A 164 -1.03 3.07 3.10
N SER A 165 -1.44 4.32 2.94
CA SER A 165 -2.80 4.77 3.26
C SER A 165 -3.30 5.80 2.26
N THR A 166 -4.57 5.71 1.89
CA THR A 166 -5.21 6.78 1.10
C THR A 166 -6.44 7.34 1.80
N TYR A 167 -6.51 8.67 1.83
CA TYR A 167 -7.67 9.47 2.23
C TYR A 167 -8.25 10.25 1.04
N ALA A 168 -7.72 10.02 -0.16
CA ALA A 168 -8.24 10.55 -1.41
C ALA A 168 -8.77 9.41 -2.28
N PRO A 169 -9.70 9.68 -3.19
CA PRO A 169 -10.06 8.71 -4.21
C PRO A 169 -8.82 8.26 -4.99
N LEU A 170 -8.65 6.96 -5.16
CA LEU A 170 -7.45 6.38 -5.78
C LEU A 170 -7.82 5.39 -6.86
N THR A 171 -7.15 5.49 -8.00
CA THR A 171 -7.09 4.45 -9.01
C THR A 171 -5.67 3.90 -9.08
N ILE A 172 -5.51 2.61 -8.87
CA ILE A 172 -4.21 1.93 -8.96
C ILE A 172 -4.33 0.73 -9.89
N ASN A 173 -3.48 0.68 -10.91
CA ASN A 173 -3.57 -0.29 -11.98
C ASN A 173 -2.18 -0.80 -12.41
N GLY A 174 -2.09 -2.10 -12.68
CA GLY A 174 -0.89 -2.70 -13.25
C GLY A 174 0.33 -2.71 -12.33
N CYS A 175 0.12 -2.63 -11.02
CA CYS A 175 1.21 -2.56 -10.05
C CYS A 175 1.56 -3.93 -9.47
N ILE A 176 2.83 -4.12 -9.14
CA ILE A 176 3.36 -5.38 -8.63
C ILE A 176 4.16 -5.14 -7.35
N ASN A 177 3.85 -5.88 -6.30
CA ASN A 177 4.69 -5.98 -5.12
C ASN A 177 5.49 -7.29 -5.13
N ARG A 178 6.82 -7.19 -5.05
CA ARG A 178 7.73 -8.32 -4.87
C ARG A 178 8.48 -8.25 -3.54
N GLY A 179 8.30 -7.16 -2.80
CA GLY A 179 9.01 -6.92 -1.56
C GLY A 179 8.31 -7.54 -0.36
N SER A 180 9.09 -7.92 0.65
CA SER A 180 8.58 -8.41 1.92
C SER A 180 8.22 -7.27 2.86
N VAL A 181 7.19 -7.48 3.67
CA VAL A 181 6.69 -6.48 4.63
C VAL A 181 6.71 -7.04 6.04
N SER A 182 7.37 -6.32 6.94
CA SER A 182 7.36 -6.60 8.38
C SER A 182 6.81 -5.40 9.13
N ALA A 183 5.79 -5.62 9.94
CA ALA A 183 5.20 -4.59 10.79
C ALA A 183 5.24 -5.03 12.25
N THR A 184 5.75 -4.17 13.12
CA THR A 184 5.72 -4.35 14.58
C THR A 184 4.84 -3.27 15.18
N ASP A 185 3.77 -3.68 15.85
CA ASP A 185 2.85 -2.77 16.49
C ASP A 185 3.34 -2.47 17.91
N ASN A 186 3.65 -1.22 18.18
CA ASN A 186 4.10 -0.71 19.47
C ASN A 186 2.99 0.07 20.20
N ALA A 187 1.74 -0.10 19.80
CA ALA A 187 0.62 0.62 20.38
C ALA A 187 0.51 0.37 21.89
N ALA A 188 0.39 1.45 22.64
CA ALA A 188 0.09 1.39 24.07
C ALA A 188 -1.41 1.16 24.35
N SER A 189 -2.26 1.28 23.31
CA SER A 189 -3.70 1.11 23.42
C SER A 189 -4.27 0.42 22.20
N SER A 190 -5.46 -0.19 22.34
CA SER A 190 -6.19 -0.85 21.26
C SER A 190 -6.83 0.11 20.25
N SER A 191 -6.65 1.42 20.40
CA SER A 191 -7.26 2.42 19.50
C SER A 191 -6.54 2.54 18.14
N THR A 192 -5.29 2.09 18.06
CA THR A 192 -4.52 2.07 16.82
C THR A 192 -4.48 0.65 16.26
N GLN A 193 -4.57 0.55 14.95
CA GLN A 193 -4.70 -0.74 14.26
C GLN A 193 -3.58 -0.88 13.23
N THR A 194 -3.18 -2.12 12.97
CA THR A 194 -2.20 -2.45 11.95
C THR A 194 -2.89 -3.07 10.74
N TYR A 195 -2.68 -2.48 9.58
CA TYR A 195 -3.18 -2.98 8.31
C TYR A 195 -2.04 -3.16 7.33
N VAL A 196 -1.96 -4.34 6.73
CA VAL A 196 -0.90 -4.70 5.81
C VAL A 196 -1.50 -5.28 4.53
N GLY A 197 -1.11 -4.71 3.41
CA GLY A 197 -1.44 -5.23 2.09
C GLY A 197 -0.22 -5.31 1.18
N GLY A 198 -0.30 -6.12 0.16
CA GLY A 198 0.76 -6.16 -0.86
C GLY A 198 0.78 -4.87 -1.67
N ILE A 199 -0.37 -4.36 -2.01
CA ILE A 199 -0.55 -3.18 -2.86
C ILE A 199 -0.98 -1.97 -2.04
N ILE A 200 -2.01 -2.10 -1.22
CA ILE A 200 -2.55 -1.01 -0.38
C ILE A 200 -2.69 -1.50 1.06
N GLY A 201 -2.21 -0.72 2.01
CA GLY A 201 -2.39 -1.01 3.43
C GLY A 201 -3.79 -0.67 3.92
N CYS A 202 -4.19 0.58 3.77
CA CYS A 202 -5.45 1.11 4.29
C CYS A 202 -6.10 2.08 3.31
N ALA A 203 -7.38 1.87 3.02
CA ALA A 203 -8.19 2.77 2.22
C ALA A 203 -9.27 3.43 3.08
N GLN A 204 -9.25 4.76 3.16
CA GLN A 204 -10.24 5.59 3.84
C GLN A 204 -11.11 6.38 2.84
N SER A 205 -10.93 6.16 1.56
CA SER A 205 -11.71 6.76 0.47
C SER A 205 -11.91 5.71 -0.62
N ASN A 206 -12.67 6.06 -1.64
CA ASN A 206 -12.98 5.16 -2.75
C ASN A 206 -11.72 4.74 -3.50
N VAL A 207 -11.58 3.44 -3.75
CA VAL A 207 -10.42 2.88 -4.42
C VAL A 207 -10.86 1.93 -5.53
N THR A 208 -10.29 2.12 -6.70
CA THR A 208 -10.34 1.16 -7.81
C THR A 208 -8.95 0.54 -7.99
N ILE A 209 -8.85 -0.77 -7.78
CA ILE A 209 -7.62 -1.54 -7.97
C ILE A 209 -7.85 -2.52 -9.11
N SER A 210 -6.95 -2.51 -10.10
CA SER A 210 -7.06 -3.46 -11.21
C SER A 210 -5.69 -3.97 -11.68
N GLN A 211 -5.64 -5.23 -12.09
CA GLN A 211 -4.46 -5.85 -12.67
C GLN A 211 -3.20 -5.71 -11.80
N CYS A 212 -3.37 -5.81 -10.50
CA CYS A 212 -2.26 -5.76 -9.53
C CYS A 212 -1.96 -7.16 -8.99
N SER A 213 -0.69 -7.42 -8.72
CA SER A 213 -0.23 -8.72 -8.23
C SER A 213 0.69 -8.57 -7.02
N ASN A 214 0.53 -9.48 -6.06
CA ASN A 214 1.40 -9.55 -4.89
C ASN A 214 2.19 -10.87 -4.88
N TYR A 215 3.51 -10.75 -4.80
CA TYR A 215 4.45 -11.86 -4.59
C TYR A 215 5.19 -11.75 -3.26
N GLY A 216 5.02 -10.65 -2.54
CA GLY A 216 5.73 -10.37 -1.30
C GLY A 216 5.05 -10.96 -0.07
N THR A 217 5.84 -11.50 0.84
CA THR A 217 5.38 -12.08 2.09
C THR A 217 5.20 -11.03 3.19
N PHE A 218 4.37 -11.35 4.20
CA PHE A 218 4.08 -10.46 5.33
C PHE A 218 4.45 -11.10 6.65
N ARG A 219 4.91 -10.26 7.59
CA ARG A 219 5.07 -10.63 8.98
C ARG A 219 4.60 -9.50 9.88
N ILE A 220 3.64 -9.80 10.75
CA ILE A 220 3.08 -8.84 11.70
C ILE A 220 3.31 -9.36 13.10
N THR A 221 3.81 -8.50 13.99
CA THR A 221 4.04 -8.83 15.40
C THR A 221 3.43 -7.75 16.30
N GLY A 222 2.90 -8.14 17.46
CA GLY A 222 2.43 -7.23 18.50
C GLY A 222 1.08 -6.56 18.25
N ALA A 223 0.44 -6.79 17.12
CA ALA A 223 -0.83 -6.13 16.80
C ALA A 223 -1.99 -6.66 17.66
N VAL A 224 -2.74 -5.76 18.28
CA VAL A 224 -3.95 -6.07 19.04
C VAL A 224 -5.14 -6.24 18.11
N SER A 225 -5.24 -5.41 17.07
CA SER A 225 -6.25 -5.50 16.03
C SER A 225 -5.61 -5.23 14.69
N SER A 226 -5.92 -6.06 13.69
CA SER A 226 -5.29 -5.92 12.40
C SER A 226 -6.08 -6.58 11.28
N GLY A 227 -5.81 -6.11 10.07
CA GLY A 227 -6.21 -6.73 8.82
C GLY A 227 -5.01 -6.94 7.91
N SER A 228 -4.90 -8.13 7.34
CA SER A 228 -3.86 -8.46 6.35
C SER A 228 -4.49 -9.06 5.12
N GLY A 229 -4.16 -8.51 3.97
CA GLY A 229 -4.61 -9.01 2.69
C GLY A 229 -3.49 -9.02 1.65
N GLY A 230 -3.52 -9.98 0.74
CA GLY A 230 -2.54 -10.05 -0.32
C GLY A 230 -2.51 -8.79 -1.19
N ILE A 231 -3.64 -8.17 -1.38
CA ILE A 231 -3.79 -6.94 -2.16
C ILE A 231 -4.04 -5.73 -1.26
N ILE A 232 -5.05 -5.79 -0.39
CA ILE A 232 -5.40 -4.68 0.50
C ILE A 232 -5.62 -5.17 1.94
N GLY A 233 -5.06 -4.45 2.91
CA GLY A 233 -5.23 -4.77 4.34
C GLY A 233 -6.59 -4.40 4.87
N TYR A 234 -7.05 -3.17 4.60
CA TYR A 234 -8.30 -2.63 5.12
C TYR A 234 -8.94 -1.63 4.17
N SER A 235 -10.25 -1.74 4.04
CA SER A 235 -11.10 -0.72 3.40
C SER A 235 -12.17 -0.29 4.39
N SER A 236 -12.24 1.01 4.66
CA SER A 236 -13.09 1.58 5.73
C SER A 236 -14.56 1.62 5.35
N SER A 237 -15.41 1.92 6.35
CA SER A 237 -16.86 2.06 6.16
C SER A 237 -17.25 3.22 5.24
N SER A 238 -16.38 4.21 5.08
CA SER A 238 -16.57 5.36 4.18
C SER A 238 -16.02 5.14 2.78
N ALA A 239 -15.37 3.99 2.53
CA ALA A 239 -14.75 3.68 1.26
C ALA A 239 -15.60 2.70 0.45
N ASN A 240 -15.68 2.92 -0.86
CA ASN A 240 -16.12 1.93 -1.82
C ASN A 240 -14.88 1.33 -2.47
N LEU A 241 -14.75 0.01 -2.38
CA LEU A 241 -13.67 -0.75 -2.97
C LEU A 241 -14.14 -1.46 -4.25
N ASP A 242 -13.45 -1.21 -5.34
CA ASP A 242 -13.60 -1.97 -6.59
C ASP A 242 -12.25 -2.61 -6.91
N CYS A 243 -12.15 -3.94 -6.77
CA CYS A 243 -10.93 -4.69 -6.95
C CYS A 243 -11.14 -5.76 -8.02
N ARG A 244 -10.41 -5.65 -9.15
CA ARG A 244 -10.58 -6.51 -10.32
C ARG A 244 -9.27 -7.05 -10.85
N TYR A 245 -9.27 -8.31 -11.27
CA TYR A 245 -8.13 -8.94 -11.93
C TYR A 245 -6.84 -8.86 -11.10
N CYS A 246 -6.97 -8.99 -9.79
CA CYS A 246 -5.84 -8.94 -8.88
C CYS A 246 -5.49 -10.34 -8.39
N ASP A 247 -4.19 -10.61 -8.27
CA ASP A 247 -3.67 -11.92 -7.92
C ASP A 247 -2.75 -11.84 -6.70
N ASN A 248 -2.97 -12.73 -5.73
CA ASN A 248 -2.02 -12.94 -4.65
C ASN A 248 -1.32 -14.29 -4.81
N TYR A 249 0.00 -14.25 -4.91
CA TYR A 249 0.86 -15.43 -5.01
C TYR A 249 1.64 -15.71 -3.73
N ALA A 250 1.68 -14.77 -2.79
CA ALA A 250 2.48 -14.90 -1.59
C ALA A 250 1.67 -15.44 -0.43
N ASP A 251 2.24 -16.42 0.26
CA ASP A 251 1.70 -16.92 1.51
C ASP A 251 1.66 -15.80 2.55
N ILE A 252 0.58 -15.72 3.30
CA ILE A 252 0.40 -14.74 4.35
C ILE A 252 0.62 -15.43 5.68
N HIS A 253 1.76 -15.12 6.30
CA HIS A 253 2.12 -15.57 7.63
C HIS A 253 1.77 -14.51 8.65
N ARG A 254 1.29 -15.00 9.75
CA ARG A 254 0.82 -14.16 10.79
C ARG A 254 1.57 -14.33 12.09
N GLY A 255 2.03 -13.20 12.64
CA GLY A 255 2.48 -13.11 14.01
C GLY A 255 1.31 -13.07 15.02
N SER A 256 1.63 -12.99 16.30
CA SER A 256 0.65 -12.90 17.38
C SER A 256 -0.18 -11.60 17.30
N GLY A 257 -1.49 -11.68 17.38
CA GLY A 257 -2.36 -10.53 17.54
C GLY A 257 -3.15 -10.04 16.33
N CYS A 258 -3.03 -10.67 15.16
CA CYS A 258 -3.80 -10.26 13.98
C CYS A 258 -5.26 -10.74 14.06
N THR A 259 -6.19 -9.98 13.59
CA THR A 259 -7.61 -10.28 13.71
C THR A 259 -8.17 -10.88 12.43
N TYR A 260 -7.94 -10.25 11.29
CA TYR A 260 -8.51 -10.67 10.02
C TYR A 260 -7.44 -10.88 8.97
N VAL A 261 -7.48 -12.01 8.28
CA VAL A 261 -6.55 -12.36 7.20
C VAL A 261 -7.34 -12.86 6.00
N GLY A 262 -7.11 -12.23 4.86
CA GLY A 262 -7.69 -12.65 3.59
C GLY A 262 -6.64 -12.75 2.47
N GLY A 263 -6.87 -13.65 1.54
CA GLY A 263 -5.96 -13.80 0.39
C GLY A 263 -5.88 -12.55 -0.48
N ILE A 264 -6.98 -11.83 -0.59
CA ILE A 264 -7.07 -10.57 -1.34
C ILE A 264 -7.26 -9.38 -0.40
N CYS A 265 -8.24 -9.43 0.48
CA CYS A 265 -8.57 -8.36 1.43
C CYS A 265 -8.53 -8.86 2.86
N GLY A 266 -7.92 -8.10 3.77
CA GLY A 266 -7.98 -8.42 5.19
C GLY A 266 -9.36 -8.14 5.78
N GLN A 267 -9.78 -6.88 5.71
CA GLN A 267 -11.08 -6.43 6.23
C GLN A 267 -11.70 -5.40 5.31
N VAL A 268 -12.96 -5.61 4.99
CA VAL A 268 -13.80 -4.66 4.24
C VAL A 268 -14.95 -4.24 5.13
N SER A 269 -15.03 -2.96 5.47
CA SER A 269 -16.07 -2.39 6.34
C SER A 269 -17.13 -1.58 5.57
N GLY A 270 -16.86 -1.22 4.32
CA GLY A 270 -17.79 -0.53 3.44
C GLY A 270 -18.27 -1.41 2.30
N SER A 271 -18.78 -0.78 1.25
CA SER A 271 -19.13 -1.47 0.01
C SER A 271 -17.89 -1.97 -0.70
N ALA A 272 -17.95 -3.18 -1.24
CA ALA A 272 -16.86 -3.76 -2.01
C ALA A 272 -17.36 -4.60 -3.15
N SER A 273 -16.65 -4.54 -4.27
CA SER A 273 -16.79 -5.46 -5.40
C SER A 273 -15.43 -6.09 -5.68
N LEU A 274 -15.35 -7.39 -5.49
CA LEU A 274 -14.17 -8.20 -5.78
C LEU A 274 -14.50 -9.09 -6.97
N HIS A 275 -13.93 -8.79 -8.13
CA HIS A 275 -14.25 -9.46 -9.37
C HIS A 275 -12.99 -10.01 -10.04
N SER A 276 -13.00 -11.28 -10.40
CA SER A 276 -11.89 -11.96 -11.06
C SER A 276 -10.55 -11.81 -10.32
N CYS A 277 -10.61 -11.87 -8.98
CA CYS A 277 -9.44 -11.86 -8.12
C CYS A 277 -9.08 -13.28 -7.72
N ASN A 278 -7.78 -13.61 -7.72
CA ASN A 278 -7.32 -14.97 -7.51
C ASN A 278 -6.32 -15.03 -6.34
N ASN A 279 -6.61 -15.90 -5.39
CA ASN A 279 -5.65 -16.22 -4.34
C ASN A 279 -5.00 -17.57 -4.62
N HIS A 280 -3.72 -17.53 -5.00
CA HIS A 280 -2.90 -18.71 -5.27
C HIS A 280 -2.11 -19.19 -4.05
N ALA A 281 -2.23 -18.52 -2.93
CA ALA A 281 -1.38 -18.69 -1.77
C ALA A 281 -2.12 -19.31 -0.59
N VAL A 282 -1.36 -19.79 0.37
CA VAL A 282 -1.84 -20.38 1.63
C VAL A 282 -1.82 -19.30 2.73
N LEU A 283 -2.87 -19.24 3.51
CA LEU A 283 -2.96 -18.38 4.68
C LEU A 283 -2.67 -19.22 5.93
N SER A 284 -1.52 -18.98 6.54
CA SER A 284 -1.12 -19.66 7.76
C SER A 284 -1.25 -18.74 8.97
N VAL A 285 -1.59 -19.34 10.10
CA VAL A 285 -1.57 -18.68 11.41
C VAL A 285 -0.68 -19.49 12.33
N ASN A 286 -0.03 -18.82 13.29
CA ASN A 286 0.60 -19.52 14.38
C ASN A 286 -0.45 -20.29 15.19
N ALA A 287 -0.15 -21.55 15.48
CA ALA A 287 -1.07 -22.51 16.14
C ALA A 287 -1.58 -22.05 17.52
N ASP A 288 -0.95 -21.02 18.11
CA ASP A 288 -1.24 -20.60 19.47
C ASP A 288 -2.39 -19.58 19.60
N LYS A 289 -3.07 -19.22 18.49
CA LYS A 289 -4.17 -18.25 18.58
C LYS A 289 -5.36 -18.64 17.71
N GLU A 290 -6.33 -19.23 18.38
CA GLU A 290 -7.62 -19.64 17.83
C GLU A 290 -8.52 -18.46 17.40
N THR A 291 -8.15 -17.21 17.72
CA THR A 291 -9.02 -16.04 17.54
C THR A 291 -8.92 -15.37 16.19
N THR A 292 -8.13 -15.92 15.26
CA THR A 292 -7.99 -15.33 13.94
C THR A 292 -9.08 -15.76 12.99
N VAL A 293 -9.66 -14.78 12.37
CA VAL A 293 -10.63 -14.97 11.31
C VAL A 293 -9.90 -14.95 9.96
N ARG A 294 -10.04 -16.03 9.21
CA ARG A 294 -9.40 -16.21 7.90
C ARG A 294 -10.43 -16.47 6.83
N GLY A 295 -10.26 -15.83 5.70
CA GLY A 295 -11.00 -16.11 4.48
C GLY A 295 -10.06 -16.25 3.30
N SER A 296 -10.35 -17.15 2.38
CA SER A 296 -9.51 -17.35 1.20
C SER A 296 -9.44 -16.12 0.30
N ILE A 297 -10.48 -15.30 0.30
CA ILE A 297 -10.55 -14.02 -0.43
C ILE A 297 -10.56 -12.86 0.56
N ALA A 298 -11.45 -12.84 1.54
CA ALA A 298 -11.53 -11.76 2.53
C ALA A 298 -11.62 -12.33 3.95
N GLY A 299 -10.88 -11.75 4.88
CA GLY A 299 -10.96 -12.12 6.30
C GLY A 299 -12.29 -11.72 6.91
N LYS A 300 -12.69 -10.47 6.70
CA LYS A 300 -13.99 -9.93 7.11
C LYS A 300 -14.60 -9.06 6.01
N ALA A 301 -15.89 -9.22 5.78
CA ALA A 301 -16.63 -8.38 4.85
C ALA A 301 -18.04 -8.10 5.38
N THR A 302 -18.58 -6.94 5.00
CA THR A 302 -19.94 -6.53 5.32
C THR A 302 -20.94 -7.13 4.32
N SER A 303 -22.22 -6.99 4.60
CA SER A 303 -23.31 -7.39 3.70
C SER A 303 -23.33 -6.62 2.36
N GLN A 304 -22.57 -5.55 2.24
CA GLN A 304 -22.46 -4.77 1.00
C GLN A 304 -21.29 -5.22 0.10
N ALA A 305 -20.57 -6.27 0.50
CA ALA A 305 -19.50 -6.82 -0.31
C ALA A 305 -20.06 -7.85 -1.30
N SER A 306 -19.57 -7.80 -2.54
CA SER A 306 -19.87 -8.73 -3.62
C SER A 306 -18.60 -9.40 -4.10
N ILE A 307 -18.59 -10.72 -4.21
CA ILE A 307 -17.48 -11.50 -4.74
C ILE A 307 -17.97 -12.28 -5.96
N LYS A 308 -17.31 -12.07 -7.09
CA LYS A 308 -17.68 -12.65 -8.37
C LYS A 308 -16.46 -13.14 -9.15
N ASP A 309 -16.55 -14.32 -9.75
CA ASP A 309 -15.48 -14.91 -10.60
C ASP A 309 -14.11 -14.98 -9.92
N CYS A 310 -14.07 -15.13 -8.60
CA CYS A 310 -12.83 -15.23 -7.85
C CYS A 310 -12.42 -16.69 -7.70
N CYS A 311 -11.12 -16.95 -7.85
CA CYS A 311 -10.55 -18.30 -7.71
C CYS A 311 -9.63 -18.38 -6.49
N ILE A 312 -9.60 -19.54 -5.88
CA ILE A 312 -8.66 -19.88 -4.81
C ILE A 312 -7.91 -21.16 -5.18
N ASP A 313 -6.66 -21.27 -4.72
CA ASP A 313 -5.92 -22.53 -4.81
C ASP A 313 -6.38 -23.46 -3.69
N ALA A 314 -6.89 -24.63 -4.05
CA ALA A 314 -7.39 -25.61 -3.07
C ALA A 314 -6.28 -26.33 -2.30
N ARG A 315 -5.01 -26.20 -2.69
CA ARG A 315 -3.89 -26.87 -2.01
C ARG A 315 -3.69 -26.30 -0.60
N GLY A 316 -4.06 -27.09 0.42
CA GLY A 316 -3.97 -26.67 1.81
C GLY A 316 -4.92 -25.55 2.21
N ASN A 317 -5.85 -25.18 1.36
CA ASN A 317 -6.78 -24.07 1.56
C ASN A 317 -8.20 -24.64 1.74
N THR A 318 -8.55 -24.95 2.97
CA THR A 318 -9.90 -25.41 3.34
C THR A 318 -10.77 -24.28 3.89
N LEU A 319 -10.32 -23.05 3.77
CA LEU A 319 -10.96 -21.87 4.33
C LEU A 319 -12.18 -21.45 3.51
N PRO A 320 -13.20 -20.85 4.16
CA PRO A 320 -14.29 -20.22 3.42
C PRO A 320 -13.74 -19.03 2.59
N LEU A 321 -14.50 -18.61 1.58
CA LEU A 321 -14.16 -17.42 0.80
C LEU A 321 -14.08 -16.17 1.69
N ILE A 322 -14.97 -16.06 2.65
CA ILE A 322 -15.01 -14.99 3.65
C ILE A 322 -15.00 -15.61 5.03
N GLY A 323 -14.09 -15.16 5.88
CA GLY A 323 -13.97 -15.67 7.25
C GLY A 323 -15.11 -15.22 8.15
N GLU A 324 -15.46 -13.95 8.11
CA GLU A 324 -16.55 -13.37 8.90
C GLU A 324 -17.32 -12.35 8.08
N GLY A 325 -18.64 -12.41 8.13
CA GLY A 325 -19.50 -11.43 7.48
C GLY A 325 -20.55 -12.06 6.58
N GLN A 326 -21.38 -11.20 6.04
CA GLN A 326 -22.39 -11.55 5.05
C GLN A 326 -22.09 -10.83 3.76
N THR A 327 -22.16 -11.56 2.66
CA THR A 327 -21.88 -11.01 1.34
C THR A 327 -22.86 -11.52 0.32
N ILE A 328 -22.95 -10.79 -0.79
CA ILE A 328 -23.65 -11.26 -1.97
C ILE A 328 -22.65 -12.02 -2.82
N PHE A 329 -22.92 -13.29 -3.04
CA PHE A 329 -22.10 -14.16 -3.87
C PHE A 329 -22.74 -14.40 -5.23
N SER A 330 -21.95 -14.40 -6.27
CA SER A 330 -22.28 -15.07 -7.52
C SER A 330 -21.65 -16.45 -7.50
N CYS A 331 -22.26 -17.37 -6.78
CA CYS A 331 -21.67 -18.66 -6.41
C CYS A 331 -21.25 -19.53 -7.59
N ASN A 332 -21.86 -19.37 -8.73
CA ASN A 332 -21.53 -20.15 -9.94
C ASN A 332 -20.23 -19.70 -10.61
N GLU A 333 -19.69 -18.60 -10.15
CA GLU A 333 -18.57 -17.90 -10.77
C GLU A 333 -17.35 -17.83 -9.86
N ASN A 334 -17.44 -18.42 -8.67
CA ASN A 334 -16.32 -18.53 -7.72
C ASN A 334 -15.82 -19.97 -7.69
N HIS A 335 -14.56 -20.17 -7.96
CA HIS A 335 -13.95 -21.49 -8.09
C HIS A 335 -13.01 -21.79 -6.93
N GLY A 336 -13.14 -22.98 -6.38
CA GLY A 336 -12.27 -23.45 -5.30
C GLY A 336 -10.91 -23.95 -5.73
N ASN A 337 -10.64 -23.97 -7.04
CA ASN A 337 -9.39 -24.44 -7.61
C ASN A 337 -9.18 -23.79 -8.98
N SER A 338 -7.98 -23.40 -9.29
CA SER A 338 -7.61 -22.82 -10.58
C SER A 338 -7.80 -23.75 -11.79
N THR A 339 -8.08 -25.02 -11.54
CA THR A 339 -8.27 -26.03 -12.59
C THR A 339 -9.71 -26.49 -12.76
N SER A 340 -10.60 -26.03 -11.93
CA SER A 340 -11.98 -26.48 -11.98
C SER A 340 -12.91 -25.37 -12.37
N LEU A 341 -13.46 -25.50 -13.39
CA LEU A 341 -14.84 -25.63 -13.85
C LEU A 341 -14.96 -25.22 -15.24
#